data_f9b9621a41d65bbe46d7f2fcf138057b
#
_entry.id   f9b9621a41d65bbe46d7f2fcf138057b
#
_cell.length_a   1.000
_cell.length_b   1.000
_cell.length_c   1.000
_cell.angle_alpha   90.00
_cell.angle_beta   90.00
_cell.angle_gamma   90.00
#
_symmetry.space_group_name_H-M   'P 1'
#
loop_
_entity.id
_entity.type
_entity.pdbx_description
1 polymer ?
#
loop_
_entity_poly.entity_id
_entity_poly.type
_entity_poly.pdbx_seq_one_letter_code
_entity_poly.pdbx_strand_id
1 'polypeptide(L)'
;MRTLGPILVYMLFYRWLASDAGVIPQRPFEEAQLYSDRFRNELQTELRAAADSEGMVLMGSLSSAYIDLTFNWLANLRVFGIDKHVVLIAEDLASFKAIRQAQSGARVVLSDFGHKKTHGGVPNYADAEYWALTGTRPWYVSIALDAGVTLVWSDQDIFYFQDIFKVFRDYLKEGKEMVFTSEGLGYDLCSGSFMVASTRIGRRFVDYWKDSMRHRSDGFDQGALNLALQRAFDFYPDARPKHEILDEFTACSGLTLWRKGVCNVEELIFAHNNWIVGHWGKVQRFYCNEMWALPCMMAMEKGDKFLKTREEMIENIDCSEVKTSNSSKLIRDVVQQARSVFPTCPFEESY
;
A
#
# COMPACT_ATOMS: atom_id res chain seq x y z
N MET A 1 21.31 27.64 7.87
CA MET A 1 20.93 26.89 9.08
C MET A 1 19.44 26.57 8.99
N ARG A 2 19.06 25.40 8.47
CA ARG A 2 17.67 24.92 8.43
C ARG A 2 17.46 24.10 9.71
N THR A 3 16.48 24.49 10.49
CA THR A 3 16.16 23.99 11.82
C THR A 3 15.77 22.51 11.82
N LEU A 4 16.50 21.69 12.56
CA LEU A 4 16.21 20.27 12.88
C LEU A 4 14.99 20.10 13.82
N GLY A 5 14.18 21.12 14.01
CA GLY A 5 13.09 21.16 14.99
C GLY A 5 11.91 20.20 14.78
N PRO A 6 11.36 20.00 13.57
CA PRO A 6 10.15 19.17 13.39
C PRO A 6 10.39 17.68 13.53
N ILE A 7 11.54 17.17 13.09
CA ILE A 7 11.86 15.72 13.09
C ILE A 7 12.00 15.19 14.52
N LEU A 8 12.58 15.98 15.42
CA LEU A 8 12.79 15.57 16.82
C LEU A 8 11.47 15.46 17.59
N VAL A 9 10.54 16.36 17.33
CA VAL A 9 9.20 16.38 17.98
C VAL A 9 8.37 15.18 17.52
N TYR A 10 8.45 14.80 16.23
CA TYR A 10 7.70 13.66 15.69
C TYR A 10 8.24 12.33 16.20
N MET A 11 9.57 12.17 16.29
CA MET A 11 10.19 11.00 16.90
C MET A 11 9.83 10.84 18.40
N LEU A 12 9.68 11.94 19.13
CA LEU A 12 9.26 11.93 20.53
C LEU A 12 7.76 11.60 20.67
N PHE A 13 6.90 12.07 19.77
CA PHE A 13 5.48 11.78 19.80
C PHE A 13 5.16 10.31 19.46
N TYR A 14 5.85 9.74 18.46
CA TYR A 14 5.73 8.31 18.16
C TYR A 14 6.35 7.41 19.24
N ARG A 15 7.43 7.83 19.89
CA ARG A 15 7.98 7.13 21.05
C ARG A 15 7.01 7.11 22.23
N TRP A 16 6.25 8.17 22.43
CA TRP A 16 5.25 8.23 23.48
C TRP A 16 4.04 7.34 23.20
N LEU A 17 3.57 7.27 21.96
CA LEU A 17 2.49 6.34 21.56
C LEU A 17 2.92 4.86 21.58
N ALA A 18 4.20 4.58 21.32
CA ALA A 18 4.73 3.20 21.34
C ALA A 18 5.08 2.71 22.75
N SER A 19 5.25 3.60 23.74
CA SER A 19 5.62 3.22 25.10
C SER A 19 4.48 2.58 25.91
N ASP A 20 3.22 2.79 25.49
CA ASP A 20 2.05 2.19 26.16
C ASP A 20 1.60 0.84 25.53
N ALA A 21 2.15 0.46 24.38
CA ALA A 21 1.89 -0.83 23.73
C ALA A 21 2.91 -1.87 24.25
N GLY A 22 2.48 -2.74 25.15
CA GLY A 22 3.33 -3.74 25.80
C GLY A 22 4.07 -4.64 24.80
N VAL A 23 5.36 -4.85 25.11
CA VAL A 23 6.31 -5.85 24.58
C VAL A 23 6.38 -5.96 23.05
N ILE A 24 7.18 -5.09 22.45
CA ILE A 24 7.67 -5.24 21.07
C ILE A 24 8.58 -6.49 21.01
N PRO A 25 8.41 -7.41 20.04
CA PRO A 25 9.28 -8.56 19.89
C PRO A 25 10.71 -8.11 19.60
N GLN A 26 11.64 -8.40 20.50
CA GLN A 26 13.07 -8.04 20.43
C GLN A 26 13.86 -8.94 19.46
N ARG A 27 13.37 -9.33 18.29
CA ARG A 27 14.19 -10.10 17.36
C ARG A 27 14.41 -9.32 16.09
N PRO A 28 15.69 -9.06 15.73
CA PRO A 28 16.00 -8.51 14.40
C PRO A 28 15.48 -9.48 13.34
N PHE A 29 14.92 -8.95 12.26
CA PHE A 29 14.50 -9.71 11.10
C PHE A 29 15.75 -10.33 10.43
N GLU A 30 15.95 -11.64 10.55
CA GLU A 30 16.99 -12.36 9.84
C GLU A 30 16.43 -12.87 8.51
N GLU A 31 17.08 -12.52 7.40
CA GLU A 31 16.60 -12.82 6.04
C GLU A 31 16.41 -14.33 5.80
N ALA A 32 17.31 -15.16 6.36
CA ALA A 32 17.24 -16.63 6.24
C ALA A 32 16.01 -17.27 6.93
N GLN A 33 15.33 -16.53 7.83
CA GLN A 33 14.13 -16.99 8.53
C GLN A 33 12.84 -16.49 7.90
N LEU A 34 12.95 -15.55 6.95
CA LEU A 34 11.79 -14.84 6.39
C LEU A 34 11.17 -15.56 5.20
N TYR A 35 11.96 -16.21 4.34
CA TYR A 35 11.44 -16.82 3.12
C TYR A 35 12.16 -18.09 2.74
N SER A 36 11.39 -19.09 2.28
CA SER A 36 11.93 -20.25 1.59
C SER A 36 12.38 -19.87 0.17
N ASP A 37 13.33 -20.63 -0.37
CA ASP A 37 13.72 -20.53 -1.79
C ASP A 37 12.53 -20.77 -2.71
N ARG A 38 11.57 -21.62 -2.28
CA ARG A 38 10.33 -21.88 -3.02
C ARG A 38 9.52 -20.61 -3.19
N PHE A 39 9.22 -19.89 -2.11
CA PHE A 39 8.45 -18.65 -2.16
C PHE A 39 9.17 -17.59 -3.01
N ARG A 40 10.49 -17.41 -2.79
CA ARG A 40 11.30 -16.48 -3.57
C ARG A 40 11.22 -16.77 -5.07
N ASN A 41 11.40 -18.01 -5.48
CA ASN A 41 11.37 -18.44 -6.89
C ASN A 41 9.97 -18.27 -7.48
N GLU A 42 8.91 -18.62 -6.75
CA GLU A 42 7.52 -18.44 -7.17
C GLU A 42 7.21 -16.95 -7.37
N LEU A 43 7.53 -16.10 -6.39
CA LEU A 43 7.31 -14.65 -6.48
C LEU A 43 8.07 -14.04 -7.66
N GLN A 44 9.35 -14.39 -7.87
CA GLN A 44 10.11 -13.91 -9.02
C GLN A 44 9.52 -14.35 -10.35
N THR A 45 8.99 -15.56 -10.43
CA THR A 45 8.35 -16.09 -11.63
C THR A 45 7.08 -15.31 -11.95
N GLU A 46 6.22 -15.08 -10.95
CA GLU A 46 4.99 -14.34 -11.13
C GLU A 46 5.24 -12.85 -11.45
N LEU A 47 6.26 -12.24 -10.84
CA LEU A 47 6.67 -10.86 -11.15
C LEU A 47 7.12 -10.71 -12.61
N ARG A 48 7.97 -11.60 -13.11
CA ARG A 48 8.40 -11.57 -14.52
C ARG A 48 7.23 -11.80 -15.47
N ALA A 49 6.30 -12.69 -15.11
CA ALA A 49 5.11 -12.97 -15.91
C ALA A 49 4.06 -11.86 -15.89
N ALA A 50 4.03 -11.04 -14.82
CA ALA A 50 3.16 -9.87 -14.71
C ALA A 50 3.74 -8.63 -15.37
N ALA A 51 5.06 -8.57 -15.57
CA ALA A 51 5.73 -7.39 -16.08
C ALA A 51 5.11 -6.92 -17.41
N ASP A 52 4.92 -5.62 -17.53
CA ASP A 52 4.51 -5.02 -18.80
C ASP A 52 5.65 -5.02 -19.83
N SER A 53 5.41 -4.45 -21.00
CA SER A 53 6.40 -4.40 -22.08
C SER A 53 7.67 -3.61 -21.73
N GLU A 54 7.63 -2.77 -20.70
CA GLU A 54 8.76 -1.97 -20.21
C GLU A 54 9.36 -2.53 -18.90
N GLY A 55 8.89 -3.71 -18.45
CA GLY A 55 9.39 -4.38 -17.26
C GLY A 55 8.83 -3.84 -15.94
N MET A 56 7.71 -3.11 -15.96
CA MET A 56 7.08 -2.55 -14.76
C MET A 56 6.01 -3.49 -14.20
N VAL A 57 5.98 -3.64 -12.88
CA VAL A 57 5.01 -4.46 -12.13
C VAL A 57 4.49 -3.68 -10.94
N LEU A 58 3.21 -3.81 -10.65
CA LEU A 58 2.61 -3.30 -9.43
C LEU A 58 2.46 -4.43 -8.42
N MET A 59 2.92 -4.21 -7.19
CA MET A 59 2.90 -5.22 -6.12
C MET A 59 2.32 -4.65 -4.84
N GLY A 60 1.63 -5.51 -4.08
CA GLY A 60 1.15 -5.23 -2.73
C GLY A 60 0.98 -6.51 -1.94
N SER A 61 0.85 -6.40 -0.62
CA SER A 61 0.52 -7.53 0.26
C SER A 61 -0.87 -7.36 0.84
N LEU A 62 -1.59 -8.46 1.02
CA LEU A 62 -2.96 -8.45 1.54
C LEU A 62 -3.18 -9.56 2.56
N SER A 63 -4.13 -9.33 3.45
CA SER A 63 -4.73 -10.37 4.29
C SER A 63 -6.24 -10.42 4.07
N SER A 64 -6.88 -11.51 4.50
CA SER A 64 -8.33 -11.67 4.41
C SER A 64 -9.11 -10.57 5.13
N ALA A 65 -8.48 -9.89 6.09
CA ALA A 65 -9.06 -8.76 6.80
C ALA A 65 -9.32 -7.52 5.92
N TYR A 66 -8.63 -7.39 4.79
CA TYR A 66 -8.69 -6.24 3.88
C TYR A 66 -9.08 -6.66 2.46
N ILE A 67 -9.75 -7.82 2.32
CA ILE A 67 -10.03 -8.40 1.00
C ILE A 67 -10.94 -7.52 0.15
N ASP A 68 -11.92 -6.88 0.72
CA ASP A 68 -12.85 -5.98 0.04
C ASP A 68 -12.15 -4.69 -0.44
N LEU A 69 -11.26 -4.10 0.38
CA LEU A 69 -10.40 -3.00 -0.06
C LEU A 69 -9.51 -3.44 -1.23
N THR A 70 -8.98 -4.67 -1.18
CA THR A 70 -8.18 -5.22 -2.28
C THR A 70 -9.00 -5.33 -3.56
N PHE A 71 -10.23 -5.83 -3.51
CA PHE A 71 -11.08 -5.91 -4.70
C PHE A 71 -11.53 -4.54 -5.20
N ASN A 72 -11.80 -3.59 -4.30
CA ASN A 72 -12.07 -2.20 -4.68
C ASN A 72 -10.88 -1.59 -5.44
N TRP A 73 -9.67 -1.83 -4.95
CA TRP A 73 -8.43 -1.40 -5.58
C TRP A 73 -8.20 -2.11 -6.94
N LEU A 74 -8.43 -3.42 -7.06
CA LEU A 74 -8.33 -4.15 -8.34
C LEU A 74 -9.37 -3.66 -9.36
N ALA A 75 -10.61 -3.38 -8.93
CA ALA A 75 -11.62 -2.78 -9.79
C ALA A 75 -11.16 -1.43 -10.35
N ASN A 76 -10.56 -0.62 -9.50
CA ASN A 76 -10.01 0.67 -9.89
C ASN A 76 -8.83 0.53 -10.86
N LEU A 77 -7.88 -0.36 -10.61
CA LEU A 77 -6.73 -0.60 -11.49
C LEU A 77 -7.13 -1.11 -12.89
N ARG A 78 -8.21 -1.88 -12.98
CA ARG A 78 -8.74 -2.39 -14.24
C ARG A 78 -9.24 -1.29 -15.17
N VAL A 79 -9.67 -0.16 -14.63
CA VAL A 79 -10.04 1.04 -15.44
C VAL A 79 -8.89 1.47 -16.33
N PHE A 80 -7.67 1.30 -15.86
CA PHE A 80 -6.43 1.67 -16.56
C PHE A 80 -5.74 0.47 -17.25
N GLY A 81 -6.32 -0.74 -17.16
CA GLY A 81 -5.74 -1.96 -17.71
C GLY A 81 -4.48 -2.46 -17.00
N ILE A 82 -4.25 -2.00 -15.76
CA ILE A 82 -3.06 -2.34 -14.96
C ILE A 82 -3.26 -3.64 -14.17
N ASP A 83 -4.50 -4.06 -13.90
CA ASP A 83 -4.83 -5.24 -13.09
C ASP A 83 -4.10 -6.52 -13.50
N LYS A 84 -3.84 -6.72 -14.79
CA LYS A 84 -3.06 -7.85 -15.33
C LYS A 84 -1.54 -7.78 -15.03
N HIS A 85 -1.06 -6.62 -14.61
CA HIS A 85 0.33 -6.35 -14.24
C HIS A 85 0.50 -6.28 -12.72
N VAL A 86 -0.46 -6.84 -11.97
CA VAL A 86 -0.45 -6.88 -10.51
C VAL A 86 0.02 -8.24 -10.01
N VAL A 87 0.92 -8.22 -9.01
CA VAL A 87 1.27 -9.39 -8.19
C VAL A 87 0.94 -9.09 -6.75
N LEU A 88 0.07 -9.90 -6.16
CA LEU A 88 -0.34 -9.82 -4.77
C LEU A 88 0.36 -10.88 -3.93
N ILE A 89 0.85 -10.49 -2.77
CA ILE A 89 1.38 -11.40 -1.77
C ILE A 89 0.28 -11.62 -0.73
N ALA A 90 -0.33 -12.80 -0.74
CA ALA A 90 -1.36 -13.17 0.22
C ALA A 90 -0.71 -13.62 1.53
N GLU A 91 -1.02 -12.94 2.62
CA GLU A 91 -0.49 -13.24 3.96
C GLU A 91 -1.29 -14.32 4.68
N ASP A 92 -2.37 -14.81 4.08
CA ASP A 92 -3.16 -15.95 4.56
C ASP A 92 -3.81 -16.74 3.41
N LEU A 93 -4.20 -17.97 3.72
CA LEU A 93 -4.78 -18.90 2.74
C LEU A 93 -6.14 -18.43 2.24
N ALA A 94 -6.93 -17.73 3.06
CA ALA A 94 -8.26 -17.25 2.68
C ALA A 94 -8.14 -16.18 1.60
N SER A 95 -7.29 -15.17 1.81
CA SER A 95 -7.04 -14.14 0.80
C SER A 95 -6.43 -14.71 -0.49
N PHE A 96 -5.52 -15.68 -0.39
CA PHE A 96 -4.97 -16.38 -1.55
C PHE A 96 -6.06 -17.05 -2.39
N LYS A 97 -6.96 -17.80 -1.74
CA LYS A 97 -8.07 -18.47 -2.43
C LYS A 97 -9.04 -17.47 -3.05
N ALA A 98 -9.41 -16.41 -2.32
CA ALA A 98 -10.34 -15.40 -2.81
C ALA A 98 -9.83 -14.72 -4.10
N ILE A 99 -8.56 -14.30 -4.13
CA ILE A 99 -7.99 -13.67 -5.34
C ILE A 99 -7.95 -14.64 -6.52
N ARG A 100 -7.60 -15.92 -6.28
CA ARG A 100 -7.58 -16.93 -7.35
C ARG A 100 -8.95 -17.25 -7.91
N GLN A 101 -9.96 -17.32 -7.07
CA GLN A 101 -11.34 -17.63 -7.47
C GLN A 101 -11.99 -16.49 -8.26
N ALA A 102 -11.71 -15.25 -7.89
CA ALA A 102 -12.33 -14.06 -8.48
C ALA A 102 -11.91 -13.76 -9.91
N GLN A 103 -10.93 -14.48 -10.48
CA GLN A 103 -10.40 -14.25 -11.84
C GLN A 103 -10.11 -12.75 -12.11
N SER A 104 -9.54 -12.09 -11.13
CA SER A 104 -9.36 -10.63 -11.11
C SER A 104 -8.38 -10.08 -12.16
N GLY A 105 -7.64 -10.95 -12.84
CA GLY A 105 -6.51 -10.58 -13.70
C GLY A 105 -5.18 -10.52 -12.92
N ALA A 106 -5.21 -10.21 -11.63
CA ALA A 106 -4.03 -10.17 -10.78
C ALA A 106 -3.46 -11.58 -10.51
N ARG A 107 -2.15 -11.66 -10.41
CA ARG A 107 -1.44 -12.84 -9.94
C ARG A 107 -1.34 -12.82 -8.43
N VAL A 108 -1.29 -13.98 -7.79
CA VAL A 108 -1.19 -14.07 -6.32
C VAL A 108 -0.24 -15.17 -5.91
N VAL A 109 0.62 -14.87 -4.95
CA VAL A 109 1.56 -15.81 -4.32
C VAL A 109 1.25 -15.86 -2.83
N LEU A 110 1.20 -17.09 -2.27
CA LEU A 110 0.99 -17.27 -0.83
C LEU A 110 2.30 -17.09 -0.09
N SER A 111 2.35 -16.17 0.88
CA SER A 111 3.54 -15.92 1.67
C SER A 111 3.86 -17.09 2.61
N ASP A 112 5.16 -17.32 2.88
CA ASP A 112 5.60 -18.31 3.87
C ASP A 112 5.15 -17.96 5.30
N PHE A 113 4.80 -16.69 5.56
CA PHE A 113 4.22 -16.24 6.83
C PHE A 113 2.77 -16.65 6.99
N GLY A 114 2.02 -16.72 5.90
CA GLY A 114 0.59 -17.04 5.88
C GLY A 114 0.24 -18.41 6.47
N HIS A 115 1.23 -19.29 6.63
CA HIS A 115 1.05 -20.56 7.32
C HIS A 115 1.20 -20.47 8.84
N LYS A 116 1.70 -19.36 9.38
CA LYS A 116 2.14 -19.34 10.78
C LYS A 116 1.21 -18.64 11.76
N LYS A 117 0.43 -17.65 11.37
CA LYS A 117 -0.53 -16.96 12.26
C LYS A 117 -1.39 -15.92 11.52
N THR A 118 -2.60 -16.22 11.24
CA THR A 118 -3.63 -15.19 11.20
C THR A 118 -4.73 -15.59 12.16
N HIS A 119 -4.77 -14.92 13.30
CA HIS A 119 -5.96 -14.92 14.14
C HIS A 119 -7.01 -14.04 13.48
N GLY A 120 -7.54 -14.39 12.33
CA GLY A 120 -8.75 -13.86 11.68
C GLY A 120 -9.21 -12.41 11.92
N GLY A 121 -8.47 -11.62 12.68
CA GLY A 121 -8.77 -10.24 13.05
C GLY A 121 -8.08 -9.22 12.13
N VAL A 122 -8.63 -8.01 12.08
CA VAL A 122 -7.99 -6.85 11.46
C VAL A 122 -6.90 -6.37 12.43
N PRO A 123 -5.60 -6.43 12.07
CA PRO A 123 -4.58 -5.87 12.95
C PRO A 123 -4.81 -4.35 13.06
N ASN A 124 -4.77 -3.85 14.29
CA ASN A 124 -4.83 -2.42 14.49
C ASN A 124 -3.47 -1.79 14.17
N TYR A 125 -3.51 -0.53 13.77
CA TYR A 125 -2.29 0.25 13.60
C TYR A 125 -1.46 0.24 14.91
N ALA A 126 -0.17 -0.05 14.78
CA ALA A 126 0.79 -0.20 15.87
C ALA A 126 0.72 -1.51 16.69
N ASP A 127 -0.16 -2.46 16.36
CA ASP A 127 -0.09 -3.81 16.94
C ASP A 127 1.14 -4.56 16.40
N ALA A 128 1.65 -5.53 17.19
CA ALA A 128 2.77 -6.35 16.78
C ALA A 128 2.54 -7.11 15.47
N GLU A 129 1.30 -7.52 15.21
CA GLU A 129 0.90 -8.18 13.97
C GLU A 129 0.94 -7.22 12.76
N TYR A 130 0.49 -5.97 12.95
CA TYR A 130 0.61 -4.92 11.93
C TYR A 130 2.07 -4.67 11.54
N TRP A 131 2.95 -4.51 12.54
CA TRP A 131 4.38 -4.30 12.31
C TRP A 131 5.05 -5.53 11.68
N ALA A 132 4.60 -6.74 12.02
CA ALA A 132 5.10 -7.95 11.38
C ALA A 132 4.75 -8.01 9.89
N LEU A 133 3.56 -7.56 9.50
CA LEU A 133 3.13 -7.52 8.09
C LEU A 133 3.87 -6.41 7.31
N THR A 134 3.83 -5.17 7.79
CA THR A 134 4.45 -4.05 7.07
C THR A 134 5.97 -4.14 7.06
N GLY A 135 6.55 -4.68 8.12
CA GLY A 135 7.99 -4.86 8.26
C GLY A 135 8.61 -5.82 7.23
N THR A 136 7.84 -6.68 6.59
CA THR A 136 8.33 -7.59 5.53
C THR A 136 8.53 -6.89 4.18
N ARG A 137 7.94 -5.72 3.98
CA ARG A 137 7.92 -4.98 2.72
C ARG A 137 9.29 -4.82 2.04
N PRO A 138 10.37 -4.38 2.71
CA PRO A 138 11.65 -4.19 2.03
C PRO A 138 12.26 -5.49 1.48
N TRP A 139 11.94 -6.65 2.07
CA TRP A 139 12.40 -7.95 1.53
C TRP A 139 11.60 -8.34 0.28
N TYR A 140 10.28 -8.13 0.26
CA TYR A 140 9.46 -8.32 -0.94
C TYR A 140 9.94 -7.43 -2.09
N VAL A 141 10.24 -6.16 -1.78
CA VAL A 141 10.83 -5.24 -2.76
C VAL A 141 12.18 -5.75 -3.27
N SER A 142 13.05 -6.26 -2.38
CA SER A 142 14.33 -6.84 -2.76
C SER A 142 14.16 -8.00 -3.75
N ILE A 143 13.22 -8.93 -3.48
CA ILE A 143 12.93 -10.07 -4.37
C ILE A 143 12.47 -9.57 -5.75
N ALA A 144 11.65 -8.51 -5.81
CA ALA A 144 11.20 -7.93 -7.07
C ALA A 144 12.36 -7.32 -7.88
N LEU A 145 13.23 -6.55 -7.23
CA LEU A 145 14.41 -6.02 -7.91
C LEU A 145 15.36 -7.12 -8.37
N ASP A 146 15.48 -8.22 -7.63
CA ASP A 146 16.26 -9.41 -8.05
C ASP A 146 15.62 -10.15 -9.23
N ALA A 147 14.31 -10.05 -9.40
CA ALA A 147 13.62 -10.52 -10.60
C ALA A 147 13.91 -9.67 -11.85
N GLY A 148 14.53 -8.50 -11.69
CA GLY A 148 14.89 -7.60 -12.77
C GLY A 148 13.77 -6.64 -13.19
N VAL A 149 12.68 -6.54 -12.41
CA VAL A 149 11.54 -5.67 -12.74
C VAL A 149 11.64 -4.30 -12.06
N THR A 150 11.08 -3.28 -12.68
CA THR A 150 10.78 -2.00 -12.02
C THR A 150 9.53 -2.19 -11.20
N LEU A 151 9.67 -2.02 -9.89
CA LEU A 151 8.58 -2.25 -8.96
C LEU A 151 7.83 -0.96 -8.67
N VAL A 152 6.51 -1.01 -8.78
CA VAL A 152 5.57 -0.09 -8.15
C VAL A 152 4.97 -0.79 -6.94
N TRP A 153 5.16 -0.25 -5.74
CA TRP A 153 4.45 -0.70 -4.54
C TRP A 153 3.17 0.10 -4.34
N SER A 154 2.09 -0.57 -3.96
CA SER A 154 0.83 0.07 -3.61
C SER A 154 0.13 -0.66 -2.46
N ASP A 155 -0.25 0.10 -1.45
CA ASP A 155 -1.22 -0.36 -0.47
C ASP A 155 -2.62 -0.41 -1.11
N GLN A 156 -3.51 -1.31 -0.64
CA GLN A 156 -4.82 -1.55 -1.24
C GLN A 156 -5.88 -0.52 -0.83
N ASP A 157 -5.53 0.39 0.04
CA ASP A 157 -6.36 1.54 0.40
C ASP A 157 -6.01 2.81 -0.39
N ILE A 158 -5.47 2.62 -1.61
CA ILE A 158 -5.22 3.68 -2.58
C ILE A 158 -6.26 3.59 -3.70
N PHE A 159 -6.82 4.73 -4.10
CA PHE A 159 -7.71 4.85 -5.26
C PHE A 159 -7.05 5.77 -6.30
N TYR A 160 -6.78 5.23 -7.49
CA TYR A 160 -6.10 5.91 -8.58
C TYR A 160 -7.11 6.65 -9.48
N PHE A 161 -6.75 7.84 -9.94
CA PHE A 161 -7.49 8.66 -10.91
C PHE A 161 -6.77 8.80 -12.23
N GLN A 162 -5.50 8.36 -12.28
CA GLN A 162 -4.68 8.32 -13.47
C GLN A 162 -3.96 6.97 -13.58
N ASP A 163 -3.49 6.63 -14.79
CA ASP A 163 -2.62 5.48 -15.01
C ASP A 163 -1.28 5.69 -14.29
N ILE A 164 -1.11 5.04 -13.15
CA ILE A 164 0.08 5.19 -12.32
C ILE A 164 1.35 4.68 -13.02
N PHE A 165 1.25 3.71 -13.92
CA PHE A 165 2.37 3.26 -14.72
C PHE A 165 2.84 4.36 -15.67
N LYS A 166 1.91 5.06 -16.31
CA LYS A 166 2.24 6.21 -17.16
C LYS A 166 2.94 7.30 -16.35
N VAL A 167 2.41 7.64 -15.18
CA VAL A 167 3.00 8.65 -14.29
C VAL A 167 4.45 8.28 -13.94
N PHE A 168 4.70 7.06 -13.49
CA PHE A 168 6.05 6.63 -13.11
C PHE A 168 7.00 6.47 -14.30
N ARG A 169 6.50 6.06 -15.47
CA ARG A 169 7.33 6.00 -16.69
C ARG A 169 7.84 7.36 -17.12
N ASP A 170 7.06 8.41 -16.96
CA ASP A 170 7.50 9.75 -17.31
C ASP A 170 8.68 10.17 -16.44
N TYR A 171 8.66 9.87 -15.14
CA TYR A 171 9.83 10.06 -14.27
C TYR A 171 11.03 9.18 -14.64
N LEU A 172 10.80 7.92 -15.04
CA LEU A 172 11.90 7.06 -15.53
C LEU A 172 12.58 7.63 -16.77
N LYS A 173 11.81 8.20 -17.71
CA LYS A 173 12.35 8.87 -18.91
C LYS A 173 13.19 10.12 -18.54
N GLU A 174 12.86 10.79 -17.45
CA GLU A 174 13.64 11.88 -16.86
C GLU A 174 14.88 11.40 -16.11
N GLY A 175 15.11 10.09 -16.08
CA GLY A 175 16.25 9.47 -15.42
C GLY A 175 16.09 9.27 -13.92
N LYS A 176 14.85 9.36 -13.39
CA LYS A 176 14.56 9.01 -12.00
C LYS A 176 14.49 7.49 -11.85
N GLU A 177 15.10 6.97 -10.82
CA GLU A 177 15.16 5.53 -10.54
C GLU A 177 14.34 5.16 -9.29
N MET A 178 13.93 6.15 -8.51
CA MET A 178 13.08 6.03 -7.32
C MET A 178 12.10 7.19 -7.31
N VAL A 179 10.81 6.89 -7.13
CA VAL A 179 9.77 7.90 -6.97
C VAL A 179 8.95 7.55 -5.73
N PHE A 180 8.80 8.51 -4.85
CA PHE A 180 8.10 8.33 -3.58
C PHE A 180 6.89 9.24 -3.48
N THR A 181 6.01 8.92 -2.53
CA THR A 181 4.93 9.80 -2.12
C THR A 181 5.20 10.35 -0.73
N SER A 182 4.68 11.54 -0.45
CA SER A 182 4.77 12.17 0.87
C SER A 182 3.56 11.79 1.72
N GLU A 183 3.72 11.77 3.04
CA GLU A 183 2.59 11.79 3.97
C GLU A 183 1.83 13.13 3.95
N GLY A 184 2.39 14.13 3.28
CA GLY A 184 1.85 15.47 3.06
C GLY A 184 2.35 16.52 4.05
N LEU A 185 2.33 17.79 3.63
CA LEU A 185 2.66 18.97 4.43
C LEU A 185 4.06 18.93 5.08
N GLY A 186 5.05 18.37 4.38
CA GLY A 186 6.43 18.28 4.84
C GLY A 186 6.70 17.15 5.84
N TYR A 187 5.76 16.22 5.99
CA TYR A 187 5.99 14.97 6.70
C TYR A 187 6.87 14.00 5.90
N ASP A 188 7.23 12.89 6.55
CA ASP A 188 8.07 11.84 5.98
C ASP A 188 7.46 11.22 4.72
N LEU A 189 8.29 10.50 3.96
CA LEU A 189 7.83 9.72 2.82
C LEU A 189 6.95 8.56 3.28
N CYS A 190 5.91 8.29 2.50
CA CYS A 190 4.99 7.19 2.72
C CYS A 190 5.55 5.88 2.16
N SER A 191 5.52 4.82 2.95
CA SER A 191 5.88 3.48 2.51
C SER A 191 4.75 2.76 1.75
N GLY A 192 3.54 3.33 1.71
CA GLY A 192 2.36 2.73 1.09
C GLY A 192 2.27 2.90 -0.43
N SER A 193 3.03 3.85 -1.02
CA SER A 193 3.07 4.03 -2.48
C SER A 193 4.42 4.59 -2.92
N PHE A 194 5.12 3.86 -3.79
CA PHE A 194 6.40 4.27 -4.35
C PHE A 194 6.77 3.44 -5.58
N MET A 195 7.74 3.90 -6.36
CA MET A 195 8.38 3.17 -7.44
C MET A 195 9.87 3.06 -7.19
N VAL A 196 10.44 1.87 -7.43
CA VAL A 196 11.90 1.63 -7.42
C VAL A 196 12.28 0.80 -8.65
N ALA A 197 13.22 1.32 -9.44
CA ALA A 197 13.76 0.62 -10.58
C ALA A 197 14.81 -0.42 -10.16
N SER A 198 14.90 -1.54 -10.90
CA SER A 198 15.89 -2.60 -10.69
C SER A 198 17.29 -2.19 -11.19
N THR A 199 17.80 -1.08 -10.65
CA THR A 199 19.12 -0.53 -10.93
C THR A 199 20.07 -0.76 -9.76
N ARG A 200 21.35 -0.42 -9.93
CA ARG A 200 22.32 -0.46 -8.83
C ARG A 200 21.91 0.47 -7.68
N ILE A 201 21.39 1.65 -7.98
CA ILE A 201 20.97 2.63 -6.96
C ILE A 201 19.72 2.15 -6.23
N GLY A 202 18.70 1.69 -6.97
CA GLY A 202 17.48 1.15 -6.37
C GLY A 202 17.75 -0.05 -5.46
N ARG A 203 18.62 -1.00 -5.88
CA ARG A 203 19.02 -2.15 -5.04
C ARG A 203 19.74 -1.71 -3.77
N ARG A 204 20.66 -0.76 -3.87
CA ARG A 204 21.39 -0.21 -2.71
C ARG A 204 20.46 0.48 -1.72
N PHE A 205 19.49 1.24 -2.22
CA PHE A 205 18.46 1.84 -1.37
C PHE A 205 17.71 0.76 -0.58
N VAL A 206 17.27 -0.33 -1.25
CA VAL A 206 16.54 -1.43 -0.60
C VAL A 206 17.43 -2.19 0.40
N ASP A 207 18.73 -2.37 0.10
CA ASP A 207 19.67 -2.95 1.07
C ASP A 207 19.76 -2.09 2.34
N TYR A 208 19.83 -0.76 2.21
CA TYR A 208 19.80 0.13 3.38
C TYR A 208 18.46 0.08 4.11
N TRP A 209 17.34 -0.10 3.39
CA TRP A 209 16.04 -0.24 4.03
C TRP A 209 15.95 -1.52 4.85
N LYS A 210 16.38 -2.67 4.31
CA LYS A 210 16.49 -3.93 5.05
C LYS A 210 17.41 -3.80 6.26
N ASP A 211 18.57 -3.17 6.10
CA ASP A 211 19.51 -2.93 7.18
C ASP A 211 18.90 -2.04 8.28
N SER A 212 18.22 -0.98 7.90
CA SER A 212 17.51 -0.10 8.83
C SER A 212 16.44 -0.85 9.61
N MET A 213 15.68 -1.77 8.97
CA MET A 213 14.70 -2.64 9.64
C MET A 213 15.35 -3.57 10.67
N ARG A 214 16.51 -4.17 10.34
CA ARG A 214 17.22 -5.07 11.28
C ARG A 214 17.66 -4.37 12.57
N HIS A 215 17.91 -3.07 12.50
CA HIS A 215 18.39 -2.28 13.63
C HIS A 215 17.29 -1.53 14.38
N ARG A 216 16.02 -1.62 13.92
CA ARG A 216 14.87 -1.00 14.60
C ARG A 216 14.12 -2.00 15.43
N SER A 217 13.92 -1.66 16.70
CA SER A 217 13.12 -2.48 17.63
C SER A 217 11.61 -2.27 17.49
N ASP A 218 11.18 -1.18 16.83
CA ASP A 218 9.78 -0.80 16.70
C ASP A 218 9.08 -1.41 15.46
N GLY A 219 9.83 -2.06 14.56
CA GLY A 219 9.28 -2.66 13.33
C GLY A 219 8.67 -1.70 12.33
N PHE A 220 8.81 -0.38 12.53
CA PHE A 220 8.18 0.64 11.70
C PHE A 220 8.91 0.82 10.35
N ASP A 221 8.34 0.22 9.31
CA ASP A 221 8.92 0.15 7.96
C ASP A 221 9.08 1.52 7.29
N GLN A 222 8.12 2.43 7.46
CA GLN A 222 8.18 3.78 6.89
C GLN A 222 9.31 4.62 7.50
N GLY A 223 9.51 4.54 8.81
CA GLY A 223 10.65 5.19 9.46
C GLY A 223 12.00 4.62 9.00
N ALA A 224 12.05 3.30 8.76
CA ALA A 224 13.24 2.66 8.20
C ALA A 224 13.48 3.06 6.73
N LEU A 225 12.42 3.23 5.94
CA LEU A 225 12.50 3.72 4.55
C LEU A 225 13.10 5.12 4.50
N ASN A 226 12.62 6.04 5.32
CA ASN A 226 13.12 7.42 5.37
C ASN A 226 14.60 7.48 5.76
N LEU A 227 14.99 6.67 6.76
CA LEU A 227 16.40 6.54 7.16
C LEU A 227 17.27 5.94 6.06
N ALA A 228 16.75 4.95 5.33
CA ALA A 228 17.45 4.31 4.22
C ALA A 228 17.70 5.29 3.06
N LEU A 229 16.73 6.13 2.74
CA LEU A 229 16.88 7.14 1.69
C LEU A 229 17.94 8.18 2.08
N GLN A 230 17.94 8.64 3.32
CA GLN A 230 18.97 9.54 3.81
C GLN A 230 20.37 8.91 3.71
N ARG A 231 20.53 7.67 4.16
CA ARG A 231 21.80 6.93 4.04
C ARG A 231 22.22 6.75 2.58
N ALA A 232 21.27 6.44 1.67
CA ALA A 232 21.58 6.34 0.25
C ALA A 232 22.16 7.66 -0.28
N PHE A 233 21.64 8.80 0.15
CA PHE A 233 22.15 10.12 -0.26
C PHE A 233 23.51 10.47 0.34
N ASP A 234 23.78 10.04 1.57
CA ASP A 234 25.03 10.33 2.25
C ASP A 234 26.21 9.53 1.66
N PHE A 235 25.95 8.24 1.34
CA PHE A 235 26.99 7.34 0.80
C PHE A 235 27.08 7.33 -0.73
N TYR A 236 26.01 7.74 -1.42
CA TYR A 236 25.93 7.80 -2.89
C TYR A 236 25.32 9.13 -3.33
N PRO A 237 26.15 10.20 -3.44
CA PRO A 237 25.66 11.51 -3.86
C PRO A 237 24.95 11.51 -5.22
N ASP A 238 25.30 10.57 -6.11
CA ASP A 238 24.65 10.33 -7.40
C ASP A 238 23.22 9.74 -7.28
N ALA A 239 22.80 9.29 -6.10
CA ALA A 239 21.43 8.85 -5.84
C ALA A 239 20.43 10.03 -5.74
N ARG A 240 20.88 11.19 -5.29
CA ARG A 240 20.01 12.39 -5.13
C ARG A 240 19.29 12.81 -6.40
N PRO A 241 19.96 12.98 -7.55
CA PRO A 241 19.27 13.34 -8.79
C PRO A 241 18.38 12.22 -9.35
N LYS A 242 18.52 10.98 -8.82
CA LYS A 242 17.80 9.80 -9.29
C LYS A 242 16.49 9.54 -8.54
N HIS A 243 16.14 10.35 -7.56
CA HIS A 243 14.85 10.24 -6.89
C HIS A 243 13.95 11.44 -7.18
N GLU A 244 12.65 11.23 -6.95
CA GLU A 244 11.63 12.27 -7.00
C GLU A 244 10.57 12.00 -5.93
N ILE A 245 9.84 13.04 -5.55
CA ILE A 245 8.69 12.95 -4.66
C ILE A 245 7.50 13.51 -5.42
N LEU A 246 6.44 12.72 -5.56
CA LEU A 246 5.20 13.17 -6.21
C LEU A 246 4.64 14.39 -5.45
N ASP A 247 4.06 15.31 -6.22
CA ASP A 247 3.38 16.46 -5.65
C ASP A 247 2.25 16.02 -4.71
N GLU A 248 2.33 16.45 -3.46
CA GLU A 248 1.39 16.08 -2.40
C GLU A 248 -0.03 16.66 -2.57
N PHE A 249 -0.22 17.57 -3.52
CA PHE A 249 -1.52 18.14 -3.85
C PHE A 249 -2.24 17.36 -4.96
N THR A 250 -1.55 16.45 -5.62
CA THR A 250 -2.10 15.56 -6.66
C THR A 250 -1.96 14.08 -6.30
N ALA A 251 -0.88 13.67 -5.63
CA ALA A 251 -0.69 12.35 -5.03
C ALA A 251 -1.04 12.42 -3.53
N CYS A 252 -2.35 12.43 -3.24
CA CYS A 252 -2.87 12.88 -1.97
C CYS A 252 -2.89 11.80 -0.90
N SER A 253 -2.40 12.14 0.29
CA SER A 253 -2.59 11.36 1.52
C SER A 253 -3.95 11.64 2.17
N GLY A 254 -4.34 10.80 3.14
CA GLY A 254 -5.52 11.05 3.95
C GLY A 254 -5.47 12.35 4.75
N LEU A 255 -4.26 12.83 5.05
CA LEU A 255 -4.06 14.13 5.68
C LEU A 255 -4.40 15.28 4.73
N THR A 256 -3.83 15.26 3.52
CA THR A 256 -3.97 16.37 2.56
C THR A 256 -5.37 16.41 1.95
N LEU A 257 -5.94 15.25 1.58
CA LEU A 257 -7.25 15.19 0.94
C LEU A 257 -8.41 15.42 1.93
N TRP A 258 -8.49 14.58 2.98
CA TRP A 258 -9.69 14.57 3.82
C TRP A 258 -9.57 15.43 5.07
N ARG A 259 -8.40 15.50 5.71
CA ARG A 259 -8.26 16.28 6.95
C ARG A 259 -8.01 17.75 6.70
N LYS A 260 -7.28 18.10 5.65
CA LYS A 260 -6.89 19.49 5.34
C LYS A 260 -7.60 20.07 4.13
N GLY A 261 -8.09 19.21 3.20
CA GLY A 261 -8.80 19.64 2.00
C GLY A 261 -7.97 20.51 1.06
N VAL A 262 -6.66 20.25 0.98
CA VAL A 262 -5.72 21.06 0.19
C VAL A 262 -5.38 20.47 -1.19
N CYS A 263 -5.90 19.27 -1.50
CA CYS A 263 -5.63 18.59 -2.76
C CYS A 263 -6.33 19.26 -3.94
N ASN A 264 -5.68 19.23 -5.11
CA ASN A 264 -6.29 19.61 -6.37
C ASN A 264 -7.11 18.44 -6.93
N VAL A 265 -8.41 18.42 -6.62
CA VAL A 265 -9.32 17.32 -6.95
C VAL A 265 -9.54 17.12 -8.46
N GLU A 266 -9.19 18.08 -9.30
CA GLU A 266 -9.30 17.98 -10.76
C GLU A 266 -8.03 17.35 -11.39
N GLU A 267 -6.93 17.27 -10.66
CA GLU A 267 -5.64 16.77 -11.13
C GLU A 267 -5.12 15.58 -10.31
N LEU A 268 -5.99 14.95 -9.53
CA LEU A 268 -5.59 13.82 -8.69
C LEU A 268 -4.91 12.72 -9.51
N ILE A 269 -3.75 12.28 -9.03
CA ILE A 269 -3.10 11.03 -9.46
C ILE A 269 -3.74 9.88 -8.68
N PHE A 270 -3.81 10.02 -7.36
CA PHE A 270 -4.47 9.06 -6.47
C PHE A 270 -4.88 9.70 -5.14
N ALA A 271 -5.74 8.98 -4.40
CA ALA A 271 -6.09 9.23 -3.01
C ALA A 271 -5.67 8.04 -2.15
N HIS A 272 -4.74 8.24 -1.23
CA HIS A 272 -4.33 7.22 -0.26
C HIS A 272 -5.15 7.37 1.02
N ASN A 273 -5.90 6.35 1.38
CA ASN A 273 -6.82 6.33 2.52
C ASN A 273 -6.11 6.00 3.84
N ASN A 274 -4.95 6.59 4.05
CA ASN A 274 -4.22 6.57 5.31
C ASN A 274 -4.73 7.66 6.28
N TRP A 275 -4.07 7.87 7.42
CA TRP A 275 -4.50 8.80 8.48
C TRP A 275 -5.91 8.50 9.05
N ILE A 276 -6.37 7.27 8.90
CA ILE A 276 -7.54 6.71 9.57
C ILE A 276 -7.21 5.28 9.98
N VAL A 277 -7.60 4.91 11.19
CA VAL A 277 -7.27 3.60 11.76
C VAL A 277 -8.44 2.64 11.56
N GLY A 278 -8.08 1.39 11.25
CA GLY A 278 -9.03 0.29 11.14
C GLY A 278 -9.69 0.17 9.76
N HIS A 279 -10.13 -1.04 9.47
CA HIS A 279 -10.77 -1.40 8.20
C HIS A 279 -12.05 -0.60 7.94
N TRP A 280 -12.97 -0.60 8.92
CA TRP A 280 -14.27 0.06 8.77
C TRP A 280 -14.17 1.55 8.44
N GLY A 281 -13.30 2.29 9.15
CA GLY A 281 -13.11 3.70 8.87
C GLY A 281 -12.63 3.98 7.44
N LYS A 282 -11.77 3.10 6.90
CA LYS A 282 -11.30 3.20 5.51
C LYS A 282 -12.41 2.94 4.51
N VAL A 283 -13.20 1.90 4.70
CA VAL A 283 -14.36 1.58 3.86
C VAL A 283 -15.38 2.71 3.87
N GLN A 284 -15.77 3.18 5.06
CA GLN A 284 -16.69 4.29 5.25
C GLN A 284 -16.22 5.55 4.52
N ARG A 285 -14.93 5.92 4.67
CA ARG A 285 -14.38 7.10 3.99
C ARG A 285 -14.42 6.95 2.46
N PHE A 286 -14.04 5.81 1.91
CA PHE A 286 -14.15 5.58 0.46
C PHE A 286 -15.60 5.62 -0.01
N TYR A 287 -16.50 4.96 0.70
CA TYR A 287 -17.92 4.96 0.36
C TYR A 287 -18.50 6.38 0.35
N CYS A 288 -18.32 7.14 1.43
CA CYS A 288 -18.86 8.49 1.58
C CYS A 288 -18.29 9.50 0.57
N ASN A 289 -17.10 9.24 0.04
CA ASN A 289 -16.48 10.07 -0.98
C ASN A 289 -16.60 9.48 -2.39
N GLU A 290 -17.55 8.57 -2.60
CA GLU A 290 -17.85 7.96 -3.90
C GLU A 290 -16.72 7.15 -4.52
N MET A 291 -15.72 6.71 -3.73
CA MET A 291 -14.56 5.91 -4.17
C MET A 291 -14.73 4.40 -3.89
N TRP A 292 -15.96 3.97 -3.59
CA TRP A 292 -16.29 2.56 -3.40
C TRP A 292 -16.98 1.99 -4.64
N ALA A 293 -16.30 1.08 -5.32
CA ALA A 293 -16.76 0.52 -6.59
C ALA A 293 -17.57 -0.78 -6.42
N LEU A 294 -17.36 -1.53 -5.33
CA LEU A 294 -17.98 -2.84 -5.14
C LEU A 294 -19.45 -2.76 -4.76
N PRO A 295 -20.26 -3.79 -5.14
CA PRO A 295 -21.65 -3.93 -4.70
C PRO A 295 -21.79 -4.41 -3.25
N CYS A 296 -20.71 -4.81 -2.60
CA CYS A 296 -20.67 -5.39 -1.25
C CYS A 296 -19.46 -4.92 -0.46
N MET A 297 -19.45 -5.19 0.84
CA MET A 297 -18.31 -4.97 1.73
C MET A 297 -18.26 -6.06 2.80
N MET A 298 -17.10 -6.19 3.45
CA MET A 298 -16.97 -6.96 4.68
C MET A 298 -17.26 -6.08 5.89
N ALA A 299 -18.17 -6.51 6.73
CA ALA A 299 -18.43 -5.92 8.03
C ALA A 299 -17.94 -6.84 9.14
N MET A 300 -17.50 -6.27 10.26
CA MET A 300 -17.17 -7.02 11.47
C MET A 300 -18.11 -6.56 12.59
N GLU A 301 -18.87 -7.47 13.15
CA GLU A 301 -19.66 -7.24 14.35
C GLU A 301 -19.31 -8.31 15.40
N LYS A 302 -19.02 -7.90 16.63
CA LYS A 302 -18.73 -8.81 17.76
C LYS A 302 -17.64 -9.87 17.49
N GLY A 303 -16.69 -9.56 16.60
CA GLY A 303 -15.62 -10.50 16.23
C GLY A 303 -15.91 -11.41 15.06
N ASP A 304 -17.15 -11.47 14.59
CA ASP A 304 -17.55 -12.24 13.41
C ASP A 304 -17.53 -11.37 12.16
N LYS A 305 -17.15 -11.97 11.03
CA LYS A 305 -17.15 -11.32 9.73
C LYS A 305 -18.46 -11.61 9.01
N PHE A 306 -19.12 -10.58 8.51
CA PHE A 306 -20.29 -10.76 7.65
C PHE A 306 -20.11 -10.01 6.35
N LEU A 307 -20.74 -10.54 5.32
CA LEU A 307 -20.95 -9.85 4.08
C LEU A 307 -22.18 -8.96 4.20
N LYS A 308 -22.05 -7.68 3.85
CA LYS A 308 -23.17 -6.75 3.71
C LYS A 308 -23.32 -6.33 2.27
N THR A 309 -24.57 -6.28 1.79
CA THR A 309 -24.89 -5.69 0.50
C THR A 309 -24.72 -4.16 0.54
N ARG A 310 -24.72 -3.54 -0.63
CA ARG A 310 -24.59 -2.08 -0.72
C ARG A 310 -25.78 -1.37 -0.07
N GLU A 311 -26.97 -1.94 -0.14
CA GLU A 311 -28.20 -1.44 0.49
C GLU A 311 -28.10 -1.45 2.01
N GLU A 312 -27.64 -2.56 2.59
CA GLU A 312 -27.41 -2.70 4.04
C GLU A 312 -26.30 -1.77 4.55
N MET A 313 -25.35 -1.42 3.68
CA MET A 313 -24.31 -0.43 3.99
C MET A 313 -24.87 0.97 4.18
N ILE A 314 -25.78 1.39 3.28
CA ILE A 314 -26.37 2.74 3.28
C ILE A 314 -27.08 3.04 4.59
N GLU A 315 -27.75 2.06 5.18
CA GLU A 315 -28.48 2.22 6.45
C GLU A 315 -27.56 2.44 7.67
N ASN A 316 -26.29 2.07 7.60
CA ASN A 316 -25.38 2.01 8.74
C ASN A 316 -24.17 2.97 8.61
N ILE A 317 -24.01 3.70 7.50
CA ILE A 317 -22.90 4.62 7.29
C ILE A 317 -23.29 6.06 7.55
N ASP A 318 -22.67 6.66 8.57
CA ASP A 318 -22.73 8.11 8.79
C ASP A 318 -21.59 8.81 8.04
N CYS A 319 -21.95 9.58 7.02
CA CYS A 319 -20.99 10.32 6.20
C CYS A 319 -20.68 11.72 6.74
N SER A 320 -21.28 12.15 7.82
CA SER A 320 -21.18 13.54 8.31
C SER A 320 -19.73 13.95 8.67
N GLU A 321 -18.93 12.99 9.18
CA GLU A 321 -17.58 13.28 9.65
C GLU A 321 -16.48 13.05 8.60
N VAL A 322 -16.79 12.33 7.51
CA VAL A 322 -15.73 11.83 6.57
C VAL A 322 -15.93 12.31 5.13
N LYS A 323 -17.03 12.99 4.82
CA LYS A 323 -17.33 13.47 3.47
C LYS A 323 -16.62 14.78 3.18
N THR A 324 -15.86 14.83 2.09
CA THR A 324 -15.41 16.11 1.52
C THR A 324 -16.54 16.76 0.72
N SER A 325 -16.60 18.09 0.74
CA SER A 325 -17.67 18.85 0.09
C SER A 325 -17.69 18.77 -1.45
N ASN A 326 -16.64 18.24 -2.09
CA ASN A 326 -16.45 18.30 -3.54
C ASN A 326 -16.15 16.92 -4.13
N SER A 327 -17.18 16.23 -4.61
CA SER A 327 -17.02 15.13 -5.55
C SER A 327 -16.77 15.73 -6.95
N SER A 328 -15.53 15.62 -7.43
CA SER A 328 -15.18 16.11 -8.78
C SER A 328 -15.76 15.21 -9.87
N LYS A 329 -15.88 15.74 -11.09
CA LYS A 329 -16.26 14.93 -12.27
C LYS A 329 -15.28 13.76 -12.45
N LEU A 330 -13.98 14.01 -12.25
CA LEU A 330 -12.93 12.99 -12.35
C LEU A 330 -13.23 11.79 -11.43
N ILE A 331 -13.57 12.03 -10.17
CA ILE A 331 -13.90 10.96 -9.20
C ILE A 331 -15.08 10.14 -9.72
N ARG A 332 -16.18 10.79 -10.12
CA ARG A 332 -17.38 10.09 -10.59
C ARG A 332 -17.13 9.24 -11.83
N ASP A 333 -16.40 9.78 -12.81
CA ASP A 333 -16.14 9.09 -14.08
C ASP A 333 -15.30 7.82 -13.85
N VAL A 334 -14.24 7.89 -13.06
CA VAL A 334 -13.38 6.73 -12.75
C VAL A 334 -14.14 5.68 -11.94
N VAL A 335 -14.89 6.09 -10.92
CA VAL A 335 -15.65 5.15 -10.08
C VAL A 335 -16.77 4.47 -10.86
N GLN A 336 -17.45 5.18 -11.75
CA GLN A 336 -18.48 4.57 -12.61
C GLN A 336 -17.90 3.47 -13.49
N GLN A 337 -16.70 3.67 -14.06
CA GLN A 337 -16.01 2.64 -14.82
C GLN A 337 -15.60 1.46 -13.90
N ALA A 338 -15.04 1.74 -12.71
CA ALA A 338 -14.63 0.70 -11.77
C ALA A 338 -15.81 -0.17 -11.30
N ARG A 339 -17.01 0.39 -11.12
CA ARG A 339 -18.22 -0.34 -10.73
C ARG A 339 -18.67 -1.42 -11.72
N SER A 340 -18.33 -1.28 -12.98
CA SER A 340 -18.65 -2.28 -14.01
C SER A 340 -17.76 -3.54 -13.95
N VAL A 341 -16.65 -3.48 -13.23
CA VAL A 341 -15.65 -4.56 -13.17
C VAL A 341 -16.17 -5.78 -12.39
N PHE A 342 -16.78 -5.54 -11.24
CA PHE A 342 -17.40 -6.59 -10.43
C PHE A 342 -18.87 -6.29 -10.23
N PRO A 343 -19.78 -6.78 -11.12
CA PRO A 343 -21.21 -6.56 -11.00
C PRO A 343 -21.85 -7.30 -9.83
N THR A 344 -21.20 -8.38 -9.36
CA THR A 344 -21.54 -9.15 -8.16
C THR A 344 -20.40 -9.13 -7.16
N CYS A 345 -20.66 -9.53 -5.92
CA CYS A 345 -19.64 -9.58 -4.89
C CYS A 345 -18.54 -10.59 -5.26
N PRO A 346 -17.28 -10.19 -5.43
CA PRO A 346 -16.25 -11.08 -5.96
C PRO A 346 -15.70 -12.08 -4.93
N PHE A 347 -16.11 -11.99 -3.66
CA PHE A 347 -15.61 -12.82 -2.56
C PHE A 347 -16.73 -13.49 -1.75
N GLU A 348 -17.96 -13.47 -2.25
CA GLU A 348 -19.15 -14.04 -1.55
C GLU A 348 -18.98 -15.52 -1.23
N GLU A 349 -18.35 -16.29 -2.13
CA GLU A 349 -18.14 -17.73 -1.95
C GLU A 349 -16.90 -18.09 -1.08
N SER A 350 -16.15 -17.09 -0.63
CA SER A 350 -14.88 -17.28 0.09
C SER A 350 -15.04 -17.25 1.61
N TYR A 351 -16.26 -17.03 2.12
CA TYR A 351 -16.59 -16.89 3.54
C TYR A 351 -17.77 -17.73 3.99
#